data_b568dc48f028d888cf55336d10cabd74
#
_entry.id   b568dc48f028d888cf55336d10cabd74
#
_cell.length_a   1.000
_cell.length_b   1.000
_cell.length_c   1.000
_cell.angle_alpha   90.00
_cell.angle_beta   90.00
_cell.angle_gamma   90.00
#
_symmetry.space_group_name_H-M   'P 1'
#
loop_
_entity.id
_entity.type
_entity.pdbx_description
1 polymer ?
#
loop_
_entity_poly.entity_id
_entity_poly.type
_entity_poly.pdbx_seq_one_letter_code
_entity_poly.pdbx_strand_id
1 'polypeptide(L)'
;TKYFESVSVKDIASHAQVERQTFYYYFSDKYQCLTFYLQQWGKLLAERDGSTNLQQHLLNLLDVIRKHKEAIIHITYGDQGYSLLSSFLDTALNEFILQSEGKKKTDTLDKGAQFFAYGVHGIIIEWIKKGMNDEPSILLSKTFPSSTESVDRLFSEF
;
A
#
# COMPACT_ATOMS: atom_id res chain seq x y z
N THR A 1 7.32 -18.90 -12.29
CA THR A 1 6.74 -18.10 -11.19
C THR A 1 5.22 -18.14 -11.30
N LYS A 2 4.50 -18.45 -10.22
CA LYS A 2 3.04 -18.55 -10.20
C LYS A 2 2.45 -17.21 -9.77
N TYR A 3 1.41 -16.74 -10.46
CA TYR A 3 0.60 -15.61 -9.98
C TYR A 3 -0.14 -16.01 -8.70
N PHE A 4 -0.43 -15.06 -7.83
CA PHE A 4 -1.06 -15.31 -6.53
C PHE A 4 -2.35 -16.11 -6.64
N GLU A 5 -3.17 -15.87 -7.67
CA GLU A 5 -4.42 -16.63 -7.90
C GLU A 5 -4.19 -18.12 -8.10
N SER A 6 -3.07 -18.52 -8.70
CA SER A 6 -2.71 -19.94 -8.92
C SER A 6 -1.95 -20.58 -7.77
N VAL A 7 -1.57 -19.79 -6.73
CA VAL A 7 -0.91 -20.31 -5.53
C VAL A 7 -1.94 -21.00 -4.64
N SER A 8 -1.68 -22.25 -4.26
CA SER A 8 -2.52 -23.01 -3.33
C SER A 8 -2.02 -22.91 -1.89
N VAL A 9 -2.90 -23.21 -0.92
CA VAL A 9 -2.49 -23.34 0.49
C VAL A 9 -1.41 -24.40 0.67
N LYS A 10 -1.41 -25.45 -0.17
CA LYS A 10 -0.36 -26.47 -0.17
C LYS A 10 0.99 -25.88 -0.54
N ASP A 11 1.03 -25.00 -1.57
CA ASP A 11 2.26 -24.33 -1.99
C ASP A 11 2.79 -23.43 -0.88
N ILE A 12 1.91 -22.64 -0.22
CA ILE A 12 2.27 -21.75 0.89
C ILE A 12 2.83 -22.54 2.07
N ALA A 13 2.12 -23.56 2.53
CA ALA A 13 2.51 -24.39 3.66
C ALA A 13 3.85 -25.11 3.39
N SER A 14 4.00 -25.68 2.19
CA SER A 14 5.25 -26.32 1.77
C SER A 14 6.43 -25.34 1.76
N HIS A 15 6.24 -24.13 1.25
CA HIS A 15 7.30 -23.12 1.21
C HIS A 15 7.68 -22.63 2.60
N ALA A 16 6.68 -22.48 3.50
CA ALA A 16 6.88 -22.13 4.90
C ALA A 16 7.37 -23.30 5.77
N GLN A 17 7.54 -24.50 5.19
CA GLN A 17 7.94 -25.71 5.92
C GLN A 17 7.02 -26.06 7.09
N VAL A 18 5.71 -25.85 6.92
CA VAL A 18 4.68 -26.21 7.90
C VAL A 18 3.65 -27.15 7.31
N GLU A 19 2.93 -27.86 8.17
CA GLU A 19 1.80 -28.69 7.76
C GLU A 19 0.60 -27.80 7.34
N ARG A 20 -0.22 -28.28 6.38
CA ARG A 20 -1.45 -27.57 5.97
C ARG A 20 -2.40 -27.31 7.14
N GLN A 21 -2.44 -28.22 8.12
CA GLN A 21 -3.25 -28.05 9.33
C GLN A 21 -2.78 -26.85 10.13
N THR A 22 -1.47 -26.61 10.23
CA THR A 22 -0.89 -25.41 10.86
C THR A 22 -1.32 -24.15 10.15
N PHE A 23 -1.33 -24.14 8.80
CA PHE A 23 -1.86 -23.01 8.06
C PHE A 23 -3.32 -22.70 8.41
N TYR A 24 -4.19 -23.72 8.36
CA TYR A 24 -5.61 -23.56 8.66
C TYR A 24 -5.93 -23.25 10.13
N TYR A 25 -4.98 -23.47 11.05
CA TYR A 25 -5.10 -23.02 12.43
C TYR A 25 -5.06 -21.47 12.51
N TYR A 26 -4.30 -20.80 11.65
CA TYR A 26 -4.13 -19.34 11.66
C TYR A 26 -4.99 -18.61 10.64
N PHE A 27 -5.24 -19.21 9.48
CA PHE A 27 -5.90 -18.56 8.34
C PHE A 27 -6.94 -19.49 7.72
N SER A 28 -8.14 -18.96 7.45
CA SER A 28 -9.21 -19.69 6.76
C SER A 28 -8.84 -20.04 5.30
N ASP A 29 -8.10 -19.13 4.65
CA ASP A 29 -7.70 -19.24 3.26
C ASP A 29 -6.46 -18.36 2.95
N LYS A 30 -5.98 -18.44 1.71
CA LYS A 30 -4.82 -17.66 1.25
C LYS A 30 -5.06 -16.15 1.22
N TYR A 31 -6.30 -15.69 1.06
CA TYR A 31 -6.64 -14.27 1.03
C TYR A 31 -6.59 -13.66 2.42
N GLN A 32 -7.04 -14.39 3.44
CA GLN A 32 -6.86 -13.98 4.83
C GLN A 32 -5.38 -13.89 5.20
N CYS A 33 -4.58 -14.85 4.74
CA CYS A 33 -3.12 -14.81 4.91
C CYS A 33 -2.51 -13.59 4.22
N LEU A 34 -2.93 -13.25 2.98
CA LEU A 34 -2.48 -12.05 2.27
C LEU A 34 -2.90 -10.78 3.00
N THR A 35 -4.15 -10.69 3.46
CA THR A 35 -4.64 -9.56 4.24
C THR A 35 -3.78 -9.33 5.49
N PHE A 36 -3.50 -10.40 6.23
CA PHE A 36 -2.61 -10.34 7.38
C PHE A 36 -1.21 -9.82 7.02
N TYR A 37 -0.64 -10.30 5.92
CA TYR A 37 0.67 -9.86 5.42
C TYR A 37 0.69 -8.37 5.08
N LEU A 38 -0.31 -7.87 4.37
CA LEU A 38 -0.44 -6.44 4.07
C LEU A 38 -0.62 -5.58 5.33
N GLN A 39 -1.36 -6.07 6.32
CA GLN A 39 -1.50 -5.38 7.62
C GLN A 39 -0.16 -5.25 8.38
N GLN A 40 0.77 -6.21 8.24
CA GLN A 40 2.11 -6.06 8.82
C GLN A 40 2.87 -4.89 8.18
N TRP A 41 2.67 -4.62 6.88
CA TRP A 41 3.26 -3.44 6.24
C TRP A 41 2.69 -2.14 6.81
N GLY A 42 1.38 -2.08 7.06
CA GLY A 42 0.77 -0.93 7.72
C GLY A 42 1.40 -0.64 9.09
N LYS A 43 1.68 -1.69 9.89
CA LYS A 43 2.39 -1.53 11.18
C LYS A 43 3.82 -1.02 10.98
N LEU A 44 4.56 -1.60 10.05
CA LEU A 44 5.93 -1.15 9.73
C LEU A 44 5.98 0.31 9.27
N LEU A 45 4.99 0.74 8.50
CA LEU A 45 4.85 2.13 8.09
C LEU A 45 4.59 3.03 9.30
N ALA A 46 3.64 2.67 10.16
CA ALA A 46 3.30 3.43 11.36
C ALA A 46 4.49 3.55 12.35
N GLU A 47 5.30 2.50 12.50
CA GLU A 47 6.50 2.52 13.35
C GLU A 47 7.63 3.41 12.81
N ARG A 48 7.74 3.52 11.47
CA ARG A 48 8.73 4.36 10.80
C ARG A 48 8.33 5.82 10.74
N ASP A 49 7.05 6.10 10.84
CA ASP A 49 6.47 7.40 10.56
C ASP A 49 6.25 8.21 11.84
N GLY A 50 7.36 8.76 12.39
CA GLY A 50 7.27 9.90 13.30
C GLY A 50 7.10 11.23 12.56
N SER A 51 6.92 11.20 11.24
CA SER A 51 6.87 12.34 10.35
C SER A 51 5.42 12.73 10.04
N THR A 52 5.09 13.99 10.23
CA THR A 52 3.85 14.62 9.74
C THR A 52 3.99 15.05 8.26
N ASN A 53 5.12 14.76 7.62
CA ASN A 53 5.42 15.17 6.25
C ASN A 53 4.90 14.12 5.25
N LEU A 54 3.92 14.52 4.45
CA LEU A 54 3.30 13.69 3.41
C LEU A 54 4.33 13.09 2.43
N GLN A 55 5.31 13.87 2.00
CA GLN A 55 6.32 13.40 1.06
C GLN A 55 7.14 12.25 1.65
N GLN A 56 7.55 12.36 2.91
CA GLN A 56 8.29 11.31 3.60
C GLN A 56 7.44 10.06 3.81
N HIS A 57 6.15 10.24 4.14
CA HIS A 57 5.21 9.12 4.26
C HIS A 57 5.05 8.37 2.93
N LEU A 58 4.85 9.10 1.83
CA LEU A 58 4.76 8.50 0.50
C LEU A 58 6.05 7.79 0.09
N LEU A 59 7.23 8.37 0.38
CA LEU A 59 8.50 7.69 0.17
C LEU A 59 8.59 6.37 0.94
N ASN A 60 8.26 6.40 2.23
CA ASN A 60 8.27 5.19 3.08
C ASN A 60 7.31 4.11 2.55
N LEU A 61 6.11 4.51 2.12
CA LEU A 61 5.13 3.59 1.51
C LEU A 61 5.66 2.97 0.21
N LEU A 62 6.20 3.80 -0.69
CA LEU A 62 6.74 3.34 -1.98
C LEU A 62 7.97 2.44 -1.79
N ASP A 63 8.83 2.74 -0.82
CA ASP A 63 9.99 1.90 -0.49
C ASP A 63 9.57 0.53 0.03
N VAL A 64 8.53 0.46 0.89
CA VAL A 64 7.97 -0.82 1.36
C VAL A 64 7.41 -1.62 0.18
N ILE A 65 6.62 -0.99 -0.69
CA ILE A 65 6.06 -1.63 -1.89
C ILE A 65 7.20 -2.15 -2.78
N ARG A 66 8.21 -1.34 -3.04
CA ARG A 66 9.34 -1.69 -3.91
C ARG A 66 10.21 -2.82 -3.33
N LYS A 67 10.42 -2.82 -2.03
CA LYS A 67 11.15 -3.90 -1.34
C LYS A 67 10.52 -5.27 -1.58
N HIS A 68 9.19 -5.29 -1.79
CA HIS A 68 8.42 -6.50 -2.04
C HIS A 68 7.94 -6.60 -3.50
N LYS A 69 8.66 -5.98 -4.44
CA LYS A 69 8.29 -5.82 -5.85
C LYS A 69 7.76 -7.09 -6.50
N GLU A 70 8.46 -8.21 -6.39
CA GLU A 70 8.05 -9.47 -7.02
C GLU A 70 6.71 -9.97 -6.47
N ALA A 71 6.56 -9.98 -5.15
CA ALA A 71 5.32 -10.40 -4.51
C ALA A 71 4.14 -9.50 -4.92
N ILE A 72 4.34 -8.18 -4.92
CA ILE A 72 3.33 -7.20 -5.29
C ILE A 72 2.89 -7.38 -6.75
N ILE A 73 3.83 -7.52 -7.68
CA ILE A 73 3.52 -7.76 -9.09
C ILE A 73 2.68 -9.04 -9.23
N HIS A 74 3.05 -10.12 -8.53
CA HIS A 74 2.28 -11.37 -8.58
C HIS A 74 0.87 -11.24 -7.99
N ILE A 75 0.69 -10.41 -6.98
CA ILE A 75 -0.62 -10.13 -6.37
C ILE A 75 -1.51 -9.36 -7.35
N THR A 76 -0.95 -8.42 -8.11
CA THR A 76 -1.74 -7.55 -9.02
C THR A 76 -2.23 -8.23 -10.30
N TYR A 77 -1.80 -9.45 -10.60
CA TYR A 77 -2.29 -10.21 -11.77
C TYR A 77 -3.62 -10.94 -11.55
N GLY A 78 -4.22 -10.84 -10.36
CA GLY A 78 -5.51 -11.47 -10.06
C GLY A 78 -6.48 -10.49 -9.42
N ASP A 79 -7.77 -10.64 -9.71
CA ASP A 79 -8.81 -9.70 -9.28
C ASP A 79 -8.89 -9.57 -7.76
N GLN A 80 -8.86 -10.68 -7.03
CA GLN A 80 -8.97 -10.66 -5.57
C GLN A 80 -7.69 -10.14 -4.90
N GLY A 81 -6.52 -10.57 -5.38
CA GLY A 81 -5.24 -10.08 -4.88
C GLY A 81 -5.09 -8.58 -5.12
N TYR A 82 -5.44 -8.13 -6.32
CA TYR A 82 -5.47 -6.71 -6.67
C TYR A 82 -6.42 -5.92 -5.76
N SER A 83 -7.65 -6.42 -5.54
CA SER A 83 -8.63 -5.77 -4.68
C SER A 83 -8.13 -5.61 -3.24
N LEU A 84 -7.47 -6.62 -2.67
CA LEU A 84 -6.90 -6.55 -1.33
C LEU A 84 -5.76 -5.53 -1.24
N LEU A 85 -4.86 -5.52 -2.24
CA LEU A 85 -3.77 -4.53 -2.29
C LEU A 85 -4.31 -3.11 -2.45
N SER A 86 -5.29 -2.91 -3.34
CA SER A 86 -5.96 -1.63 -3.57
C SER A 86 -6.62 -1.11 -2.29
N SER A 87 -7.38 -1.96 -1.60
CA SER A 87 -8.01 -1.63 -0.32
C SER A 87 -6.99 -1.30 0.78
N PHE A 88 -5.85 -2.00 0.80
CA PHE A 88 -4.75 -1.68 1.72
C PHE A 88 -4.18 -0.28 1.44
N LEU A 89 -3.92 0.05 0.18
CA LEU A 89 -3.39 1.37 -0.21
C LEU A 89 -4.37 2.50 0.13
N ASP A 90 -5.65 2.31 -0.17
CA ASP A 90 -6.70 3.28 0.18
C ASP A 90 -6.73 3.54 1.70
N THR A 91 -6.69 2.47 2.49
CA THR A 91 -6.69 2.58 3.96
C THR A 91 -5.44 3.32 4.46
N ALA A 92 -4.26 2.96 3.97
CA ALA A 92 -3.00 3.57 4.39
C ALA A 92 -2.95 5.06 4.06
N LEU A 93 -3.39 5.45 2.85
CA LEU A 93 -3.43 6.85 2.43
C LEU A 93 -4.45 7.66 3.23
N ASN A 94 -5.66 7.12 3.42
CA ASN A 94 -6.71 7.79 4.19
C ASN A 94 -6.31 8.00 5.65
N GLU A 95 -5.76 6.97 6.30
CA GLU A 95 -5.31 7.08 7.69
C GLU A 95 -4.21 8.13 7.84
N PHE A 96 -3.27 8.17 6.90
CA PHE A 96 -2.20 9.16 6.94
C PHE A 96 -2.74 10.59 6.78
N ILE A 97 -3.61 10.83 5.79
CA ILE A 97 -4.18 12.16 5.55
C ILE A 97 -4.97 12.63 6.79
N LEU A 98 -5.83 11.78 7.36
CA LEU A 98 -6.57 12.10 8.58
C LEU A 98 -5.64 12.44 9.74
N GLN A 99 -4.55 11.69 9.90
CA GLN A 99 -3.56 11.96 10.94
C GLN A 99 -2.83 13.28 10.73
N SER A 100 -2.46 13.62 9.49
CA SER A 100 -1.80 14.89 9.16
C SER A 100 -2.69 16.11 9.44
N GLU A 101 -4.01 15.94 9.32
CA GLU A 101 -5.02 16.96 9.65
C GLU A 101 -5.43 16.97 11.16
N GLY A 102 -4.79 16.16 12.00
CA GLY A 102 -5.14 16.03 13.42
C GLY A 102 -6.51 15.36 13.67
N LYS A 103 -7.06 14.70 12.67
CA LYS A 103 -8.34 14.00 12.72
C LYS A 103 -8.17 12.56 13.25
N LYS A 104 -9.27 11.97 13.73
CA LYS A 104 -9.30 10.56 14.16
C LYS A 104 -9.49 9.65 12.96
N LYS A 105 -9.02 8.39 13.06
CA LYS A 105 -9.23 7.34 12.02
C LYS A 105 -10.72 7.09 11.69
N THR A 106 -11.63 7.43 12.59
CA THR A 106 -13.08 7.31 12.40
C THR A 106 -13.70 8.47 11.65
N ASP A 107 -12.95 9.56 11.45
CA ASP A 107 -13.43 10.72 10.71
C ASP A 107 -13.40 10.44 9.21
N THR A 108 -14.12 11.26 8.44
CA THR A 108 -14.12 11.17 6.98
C THR A 108 -13.25 12.27 6.38
N LEU A 109 -12.57 11.95 5.29
CA LEU A 109 -11.89 12.94 4.48
C LEU A 109 -12.91 13.85 3.77
N ASP A 110 -12.58 15.13 3.65
CA ASP A 110 -13.31 16.02 2.75
C ASP A 110 -13.08 15.65 1.27
N LYS A 111 -13.80 16.32 0.37
CA LYS A 111 -13.75 15.96 -1.07
C LYS A 111 -12.40 16.26 -1.72
N GLY A 112 -11.70 17.29 -1.28
CA GLY A 112 -10.35 17.62 -1.77
C GLY A 112 -9.33 16.56 -1.37
N ALA A 113 -9.32 16.18 -0.10
CA ALA A 113 -8.47 15.13 0.43
C ALA A 113 -8.76 13.75 -0.19
N GLN A 114 -10.05 13.42 -0.43
CA GLN A 114 -10.45 12.21 -1.16
C GLN A 114 -9.91 12.21 -2.59
N PHE A 115 -10.06 13.32 -3.32
CA PHE A 115 -9.56 13.45 -4.68
C PHE A 115 -8.04 13.24 -4.73
N PHE A 116 -7.31 13.83 -3.80
CA PHE A 116 -5.87 13.64 -3.67
C PHE A 116 -5.51 12.17 -3.39
N ALA A 117 -6.17 11.54 -2.42
CA ALA A 117 -5.93 10.13 -2.08
C ALA A 117 -6.14 9.22 -3.29
N TYR A 118 -7.21 9.40 -4.05
CA TYR A 118 -7.48 8.63 -5.26
C TYR A 118 -6.46 8.89 -6.37
N GLY A 119 -5.99 10.14 -6.53
CA GLY A 119 -4.93 10.47 -7.49
C GLY A 119 -3.62 9.76 -7.16
N VAL A 120 -3.19 9.83 -5.90
CA VAL A 120 -1.97 9.16 -5.42
C VAL A 120 -2.11 7.64 -5.56
N HIS A 121 -3.24 7.06 -5.13
CA HIS A 121 -3.53 5.65 -5.31
C HIS A 121 -3.40 5.21 -6.77
N GLY A 122 -4.04 5.93 -7.69
CA GLY A 122 -3.98 5.65 -9.12
C GLY A 122 -2.55 5.63 -9.66
N ILE A 123 -1.71 6.60 -9.27
CA ILE A 123 -0.30 6.69 -9.66
C ILE A 123 0.51 5.50 -9.12
N ILE A 124 0.29 5.13 -7.85
CA ILE A 124 0.97 3.97 -7.25
C ILE A 124 0.60 2.68 -7.99
N ILE A 125 -0.67 2.46 -8.26
CA ILE A 125 -1.14 1.27 -8.99
C ILE A 125 -0.57 1.24 -10.42
N GLU A 126 -0.55 2.36 -11.11
CA GLU A 126 0.05 2.45 -12.45
C GLU A 126 1.55 2.13 -12.42
N TRP A 127 2.28 2.67 -11.45
CA TRP A 127 3.70 2.38 -11.25
C TRP A 127 3.95 0.90 -10.98
N ILE A 128 3.13 0.25 -10.14
CA ILE A 128 3.20 -1.18 -9.88
C ILE A 128 2.97 -1.97 -11.18
N LYS A 129 1.90 -1.68 -11.93
CA LYS A 129 1.55 -2.34 -13.19
C LYS A 129 2.62 -2.18 -14.27
N LYS A 130 3.34 -1.07 -14.28
CA LYS A 130 4.49 -0.81 -15.17
C LYS A 130 5.80 -1.45 -14.69
N GLY A 131 5.77 -2.25 -13.63
CA GLY A 131 6.91 -2.98 -13.11
C GLY A 131 7.84 -2.16 -12.21
N MET A 132 7.36 -1.06 -11.62
CA MET A 132 8.12 -0.24 -10.65
C MET A 132 9.50 0.20 -11.18
N ASN A 133 9.56 0.66 -12.43
CA ASN A 133 10.83 0.98 -13.10
C ASN A 133 11.49 2.24 -12.56
N ASP A 134 10.69 3.23 -12.15
CA ASP A 134 11.22 4.43 -11.50
C ASP A 134 11.54 4.16 -10.03
N GLU A 135 12.60 4.78 -9.52
CA GLU A 135 12.86 4.86 -8.08
C GLU A 135 11.74 5.65 -7.38
N PRO A 136 11.37 5.33 -6.12
CA PRO A 136 10.35 6.07 -5.38
C PRO A 136 10.52 7.59 -5.39
N SER A 137 11.74 8.08 -5.19
CA SER A 137 12.05 9.51 -5.23
C SER A 137 11.84 10.13 -6.62
N ILE A 138 12.16 9.39 -7.68
CA ILE A 138 11.92 9.82 -9.06
C ILE A 138 10.43 9.86 -9.37
N LEU A 139 9.67 8.83 -8.95
CA LEU A 139 8.23 8.80 -9.11
C LEU A 139 7.57 10.02 -8.46
N LEU A 140 7.93 10.31 -7.20
CA LEU A 140 7.39 11.47 -6.48
C LEU A 140 7.77 12.80 -7.14
N SER A 141 9.01 12.97 -7.59
CA SER A 141 9.44 14.19 -8.27
C SER A 141 8.72 14.44 -9.60
N LYS A 142 8.34 13.37 -10.31
CA LYS A 142 7.52 13.45 -11.54
C LYS A 142 6.05 13.74 -11.24
N THR A 143 5.55 13.24 -10.11
CA THR A 143 4.15 13.40 -9.69
C THR A 143 3.90 14.78 -9.10
N PHE A 144 4.85 15.27 -8.32
CA PHE A 144 4.80 16.56 -7.64
C PHE A 144 6.00 17.43 -8.06
N PRO A 145 5.98 17.94 -9.31
CA PRO A 145 7.08 18.76 -9.80
C PRO A 145 7.17 20.08 -9.01
N SER A 146 8.34 20.29 -8.44
CA SER A 146 8.81 21.51 -7.80
C SER A 146 8.00 22.05 -6.62
N SER A 147 8.55 21.77 -5.48
CA SER A 147 8.32 22.31 -4.14
C SER A 147 7.26 21.61 -3.30
N THR A 148 7.73 21.19 -2.14
CA THR A 148 6.93 20.83 -0.95
C THR A 148 5.82 21.86 -0.69
N GLU A 149 6.04 23.13 -1.04
CA GLU A 149 5.06 24.23 -0.98
C GLU A 149 3.81 23.96 -1.83
N SER A 150 3.94 23.26 -2.97
CA SER A 150 2.80 23.05 -3.87
C SER A 150 1.84 21.98 -3.33
N VAL A 151 2.33 20.98 -2.63
CA VAL A 151 1.49 19.92 -2.03
C VAL A 151 0.84 20.42 -0.76
N ASP A 152 1.61 21.07 0.12
CA ASP A 152 1.07 21.69 1.33
C ASP A 152 0.07 22.81 0.98
N ARG A 153 0.30 23.54 -0.13
CA ARG A 153 -0.61 24.56 -0.64
C ARG A 153 -1.89 23.97 -1.22
N LEU A 154 -1.83 22.83 -1.95
CA LEU A 154 -3.01 22.10 -2.39
C LEU A 154 -3.90 21.67 -1.23
N PHE A 155 -3.32 21.36 -0.06
CA PHE A 155 -4.09 21.03 1.14
C PHE A 155 -4.54 22.24 1.95
N SER A 156 -3.86 23.38 1.87
CA SER A 156 -4.23 24.58 2.62
C SER A 156 -5.29 25.45 1.93
N GLU A 157 -5.56 25.23 0.64
CA GLU A 157 -6.55 25.95 -0.16
C GLU A 157 -7.91 25.23 -0.27
N PHE A 158 -8.02 24.00 0.29
CA PHE A 158 -9.26 23.24 0.39
C PHE A 158 -9.75 23.12 1.83
#